data_26b361ce69ca39c5f83970292545ca18
#
_entry.id   26b361ce69ca39c5f83970292545ca18
#
_cell.length_a   1.000
_cell.length_b   1.000
_cell.length_c   1.000
_cell.angle_alpha   90.00
_cell.angle_beta   90.00
_cell.angle_gamma   90.00
#
_symmetry.space_group_name_H-M   'P 1'
#
loop_
_entity.id
_entity.type
_entity.pdbx_description
1 polymer ?
#
loop_
_entity_poly.entity_id
_entity_poly.type
_entity_poly.pdbx_seq_one_letter_code
_entity_poly.pdbx_strand_id
1 'polypeptide(L)'
;EICERVRKMSGKELEQREPWWHPEFNVKVMMNPHPVLIATLFERLKAASEAGKTFTMILGNPEPDTYIPLAQLINYFQVDCSKVHLFAEDEWADENGNIAPVTYEAGFAHSMIKYFYYQIDEKLRMPMENVHFPTNENIKDYSKIINDITEGGADIASTSPGWAGHMAFVDPIPEFIGSGDIE
;
A
#
# COMPACT_ATOMS: atom_id res chain seq x y z
N GLU A 1 -13.36 17.49 18.94
CA GLU A 1 -14.73 16.98 19.12
C GLU A 1 -14.86 15.51 18.70
N ILE A 2 -14.56 15.13 17.44
CA ILE A 2 -14.57 13.72 16.99
C ILE A 2 -13.52 12.92 17.74
N CYS A 3 -12.28 13.39 17.78
CA CYS A 3 -11.18 12.71 18.46
C CYS A 3 -11.45 12.49 19.96
N GLU A 4 -12.08 13.45 20.64
CA GLU A 4 -12.43 13.30 22.06
C GLU A 4 -13.53 12.27 22.28
N ARG A 5 -14.47 12.17 21.34
CA ARG A 5 -15.51 11.14 21.38
C ARG A 5 -14.90 9.76 21.18
N VAL A 6 -14.06 9.58 20.17
CA VAL A 6 -13.42 8.31 19.84
C VAL A 6 -12.49 7.83 20.96
N ARG A 7 -11.75 8.74 21.60
CA ARG A 7 -10.88 8.40 22.77
C ARG A 7 -11.63 7.81 23.96
N LYS A 8 -12.94 8.03 24.06
CA LYS A 8 -13.78 7.50 25.15
C LYS A 8 -14.42 6.17 24.80
N MET A 9 -14.31 5.72 23.56
CA MET A 9 -14.88 4.46 23.09
C MET A 9 -13.92 3.30 23.35
N SER A 10 -14.48 2.17 23.74
CA SER A 10 -13.75 0.91 23.78
C SER A 10 -13.50 0.39 22.35
N GLY A 11 -12.51 -0.51 22.18
CA GLY A 11 -12.26 -1.15 20.89
C GLY A 11 -13.51 -1.84 20.34
N LYS A 12 -14.28 -2.52 21.21
CA LYS A 12 -15.53 -3.18 20.82
C LYS A 12 -16.59 -2.20 20.29
N GLU A 13 -16.72 -1.03 20.91
CA GLU A 13 -17.65 0.01 20.45
C GLU A 13 -17.21 0.59 19.11
N LEU A 14 -15.90 0.72 18.87
CA LEU A 14 -15.36 1.15 17.58
C LEU A 14 -15.65 0.13 16.47
N GLU A 15 -15.47 -1.17 16.75
CA GLU A 15 -15.76 -2.24 15.79
C GLU A 15 -17.24 -2.37 15.44
N GLN A 16 -18.13 -2.05 16.38
CA GLN A 16 -19.58 -2.16 16.23
C GLN A 16 -20.27 -0.86 15.81
N ARG A 17 -19.49 0.21 15.57
CA ARG A 17 -20.05 1.50 15.21
C ARG A 17 -20.75 1.44 13.86
N GLU A 18 -22.02 1.86 13.85
CA GLU A 18 -22.85 2.03 12.66
C GLU A 18 -23.43 3.45 12.60
N PRO A 19 -23.86 3.88 11.43
CA PRO A 19 -23.72 3.28 10.12
C PRO A 19 -22.35 3.54 9.50
N TRP A 20 -21.88 2.58 8.71
CA TRP A 20 -20.77 2.79 7.78
C TRP A 20 -21.32 3.22 6.42
N TRP A 21 -20.58 4.08 5.72
CA TRP A 21 -20.96 4.56 4.38
C TRP A 21 -20.82 3.50 3.30
N HIS A 22 -20.10 2.43 3.57
CA HIS A 22 -19.98 1.31 2.67
C HIS A 22 -20.22 -0.02 3.41
N PRO A 23 -21.05 -0.93 2.86
CA PRO A 23 -21.42 -2.17 3.55
C PRO A 23 -20.25 -3.13 3.80
N GLU A 24 -19.21 -3.06 2.98
CA GLU A 24 -18.01 -3.88 3.13
C GLU A 24 -16.93 -3.24 3.99
N PHE A 25 -17.14 -2.00 4.44
CA PHE A 25 -16.19 -1.34 5.33
C PHE A 25 -16.26 -1.96 6.73
N ASN A 26 -15.14 -2.48 7.19
CA ASN A 26 -15.02 -3.11 8.49
C ASN A 26 -13.92 -2.45 9.31
N VAL A 27 -14.15 -2.33 10.61
CA VAL A 27 -13.14 -1.89 11.57
C VAL A 27 -12.77 -3.05 12.48
N LYS A 28 -11.48 -3.28 12.65
CA LYS A 28 -10.92 -4.21 13.63
C LYS A 28 -9.93 -3.47 14.51
N VAL A 29 -10.10 -3.60 15.81
CA VAL A 29 -9.21 -3.00 16.80
C VAL A 29 -8.30 -4.08 17.37
N MET A 30 -7.00 -3.93 17.17
CA MET A 30 -6.01 -4.89 17.62
C MET A 30 -4.72 -4.21 18.08
N MET A 31 -3.96 -4.87 18.93
CA MET A 31 -2.70 -4.33 19.45
C MET A 31 -1.59 -4.27 18.40
N ASN A 32 -1.59 -5.21 17.47
CA ASN A 32 -0.62 -5.27 16.38
C ASN A 32 -1.32 -5.71 15.09
N PRO A 33 -1.49 -4.83 14.09
CA PRO A 33 -2.15 -5.15 12.83
C PRO A 33 -1.24 -5.91 11.84
N HIS A 34 0.09 -5.86 12.00
CA HIS A 34 1.02 -6.45 11.02
C HIS A 34 0.75 -7.91 10.68
N PRO A 35 0.50 -8.83 11.65
CA PRO A 35 0.23 -10.22 11.31
C PRO A 35 -1.00 -10.41 10.42
N VAL A 36 -2.04 -9.60 10.62
CA VAL A 36 -3.26 -9.66 9.79
C VAL A 36 -2.99 -9.11 8.40
N LEU A 37 -2.27 -8.01 8.30
CA LEU A 37 -1.87 -7.43 7.02
C LEU A 37 -0.99 -8.40 6.22
N ILE A 38 0.03 -8.98 6.86
CA ILE A 38 0.93 -9.97 6.26
C ILE A 38 0.14 -11.17 5.72
N ALA A 39 -0.76 -11.73 6.55
CA ALA A 39 -1.59 -12.86 6.15
C ALA A 39 -2.49 -12.51 4.96
N THR A 40 -3.14 -11.35 5.00
CA THR A 40 -4.03 -10.90 3.93
C THR A 40 -3.29 -10.71 2.60
N LEU A 41 -2.14 -10.04 2.63
CA LEU A 41 -1.29 -9.83 1.45
C LEU A 41 -0.81 -11.18 0.90
N PHE A 42 -0.32 -12.04 1.79
CA PHE A 42 0.21 -13.35 1.41
C PHE A 42 -0.84 -14.26 0.80
N GLU A 43 -2.02 -14.38 1.41
CA GLU A 43 -3.11 -15.24 0.91
C GLU A 43 -3.58 -14.81 -0.47
N ARG A 44 -3.77 -13.51 -0.69
CA ARG A 44 -4.21 -12.99 -2.00
C ARG A 44 -3.15 -13.18 -3.08
N LEU A 45 -1.90 -12.86 -2.77
CA LEU A 45 -0.78 -13.04 -3.68
C LEU A 45 -0.60 -14.52 -4.04
N LYS A 46 -0.62 -15.41 -3.04
CA LYS A 46 -0.52 -16.85 -3.25
C LYS A 46 -1.66 -17.39 -4.11
N ALA A 47 -2.89 -16.98 -3.84
CA ALA A 47 -4.06 -17.40 -4.62
C ALA A 47 -3.97 -16.94 -6.09
N ALA A 48 -3.50 -15.72 -6.35
CA ALA A 48 -3.28 -15.23 -7.71
C ALA A 48 -2.18 -16.00 -8.42
N SER A 49 -1.06 -16.27 -7.73
CA SER A 49 0.05 -17.09 -8.24
C SER A 49 -0.41 -18.49 -8.63
N GLU A 50 -1.13 -19.19 -7.75
CA GLU A 50 -1.67 -20.54 -8.00
C GLU A 50 -2.66 -20.55 -9.16
N ALA A 51 -3.42 -19.47 -9.35
CA ALA A 51 -4.32 -19.31 -10.48
C ALA A 51 -3.63 -18.86 -11.78
N GLY A 52 -2.33 -18.57 -11.74
CA GLY A 52 -1.55 -18.04 -12.86
C GLY A 52 -2.00 -16.67 -13.36
N LYS A 53 -2.63 -15.88 -12.50
CA LYS A 53 -3.18 -14.55 -12.79
C LYS A 53 -2.17 -13.45 -12.50
N THR A 54 -2.29 -12.35 -13.23
CA THR A 54 -1.66 -11.08 -12.84
C THR A 54 -2.23 -10.62 -11.51
N PHE A 55 -1.37 -10.08 -10.65
CA PHE A 55 -1.76 -9.54 -9.35
C PHE A 55 -1.13 -8.17 -9.14
N THR A 56 -1.94 -7.18 -8.88
CA THR A 56 -1.50 -5.79 -8.72
C THR A 56 -1.71 -5.34 -7.29
N MET A 57 -0.63 -4.89 -6.66
CA MET A 57 -0.67 -4.40 -5.29
C MET A 57 -0.08 -2.99 -5.19
N ILE A 58 -0.82 -2.11 -4.53
CA ILE A 58 -0.32 -0.79 -4.12
C ILE A 58 0.08 -0.90 -2.66
N LEU A 59 1.32 -0.60 -2.37
CA LEU A 59 1.86 -0.61 -1.01
C LEU A 59 2.25 0.80 -0.60
N GLY A 60 1.77 1.18 0.57
CA GLY A 60 2.18 2.42 1.22
C GLY A 60 3.62 2.37 1.71
N ASN A 61 3.94 3.28 2.59
CA ASN A 61 5.26 3.43 3.19
C ASN A 61 5.85 2.08 3.60
N PRO A 62 7.07 1.75 3.17
CA PRO A 62 7.67 0.45 3.45
C PRO A 62 7.88 0.25 4.95
N GLU A 63 7.20 -0.73 5.46
CA GLU A 63 7.29 -1.17 6.85
C GLU A 63 8.09 -2.49 6.90
N PRO A 64 9.36 -2.46 7.34
CA PRO A 64 10.18 -3.67 7.40
C PRO A 64 9.52 -4.81 8.18
N ASP A 65 8.76 -4.47 9.24
CA ASP A 65 8.04 -5.43 10.09
C ASP A 65 6.88 -6.14 9.37
N THR A 66 6.43 -5.60 8.24
CA THR A 66 5.42 -6.23 7.36
C THR A 66 6.09 -6.89 6.16
N TYR A 67 6.98 -6.19 5.49
CA TYR A 67 7.48 -6.61 4.17
C TYR A 67 8.54 -7.71 4.24
N ILE A 68 9.42 -7.69 5.25
CA ILE A 68 10.40 -8.76 5.43
C ILE A 68 9.71 -10.10 5.75
N PRO A 69 8.78 -10.19 6.73
CA PRO A 69 8.04 -11.42 6.96
C PRO A 69 7.19 -11.88 5.77
N LEU A 70 6.58 -10.95 5.01
CA LEU A 70 5.86 -11.29 3.79
C LEU A 70 6.78 -11.95 2.75
N ALA A 71 7.96 -11.36 2.50
CA ALA A 71 8.96 -11.95 1.61
C ALA A 71 9.44 -13.33 2.09
N GLN A 72 9.61 -13.51 3.41
CA GLN A 72 9.97 -14.81 3.99
C GLN A 72 8.89 -15.87 3.75
N LEU A 73 7.60 -15.51 3.85
CA LEU A 73 6.50 -16.42 3.51
C LEU A 73 6.50 -16.78 2.02
N ILE A 74 6.70 -15.79 1.14
CA ILE A 74 6.84 -16.01 -0.30
C ILE A 74 7.94 -17.03 -0.58
N ASN A 75 9.12 -16.84 0.01
CA ASN A 75 10.26 -17.74 -0.16
C ASN A 75 9.98 -19.13 0.42
N TYR A 76 9.43 -19.21 1.63
CA TYR A 76 9.15 -20.47 2.29
C TYR A 76 8.14 -21.34 1.51
N PHE A 77 7.07 -20.72 1.05
CA PHE A 77 6.02 -21.39 0.30
C PHE A 77 6.30 -21.46 -1.21
N GLN A 78 7.45 -20.96 -1.67
CA GLN A 78 7.87 -20.93 -3.08
C GLN A 78 6.81 -20.33 -4.00
N VAL A 79 6.23 -19.18 -3.59
CA VAL A 79 5.20 -18.48 -4.37
C VAL A 79 5.84 -17.74 -5.53
N ASP A 80 5.43 -18.06 -6.76
CA ASP A 80 5.91 -17.39 -7.97
C ASP A 80 5.28 -16.00 -8.09
N CYS A 81 6.09 -14.95 -7.99
CA CYS A 81 5.69 -13.56 -8.14
C CYS A 81 5.94 -12.99 -9.54
N SER A 82 6.29 -13.81 -10.53
CA SER A 82 6.65 -13.34 -11.89
C SER A 82 5.56 -12.47 -12.56
N LYS A 83 4.29 -12.62 -12.16
CA LYS A 83 3.14 -11.86 -12.67
C LYS A 83 2.61 -10.82 -11.69
N VAL A 84 3.37 -10.53 -10.64
CA VAL A 84 3.00 -9.49 -9.67
C VAL A 84 3.46 -8.13 -10.18
N HIS A 85 2.58 -7.14 -10.14
CA HIS A 85 2.91 -5.73 -10.30
C HIS A 85 2.82 -5.03 -8.96
N LEU A 86 3.92 -4.44 -8.56
CA LEU A 86 4.06 -3.71 -7.31
C LEU A 86 4.10 -2.22 -7.59
N PHE A 87 3.21 -1.47 -6.96
CA PHE A 87 3.16 -0.01 -7.03
C PHE A 87 3.48 0.60 -5.68
N ALA A 88 4.37 1.58 -5.64
CA ALA A 88 4.49 2.45 -4.48
C ALA A 88 3.33 3.46 -4.47
N GLU A 89 2.70 3.64 -3.31
CA GLU A 89 1.60 4.58 -3.13
C GLU A 89 2.06 6.03 -3.32
N ASP A 90 3.26 6.34 -2.83
CA ASP A 90 3.79 7.69 -2.74
C ASP A 90 5.33 7.71 -2.80
N GLU A 91 5.89 8.90 -2.93
CA GLU A 91 7.32 9.19 -2.81
C GLU A 91 7.51 10.64 -2.38
N TRP A 92 8.68 10.96 -1.83
CA TRP A 92 9.06 12.33 -1.48
C TRP A 92 9.24 13.21 -2.71
N ALA A 93 8.89 14.48 -2.58
CA ALA A 93 9.22 15.51 -3.55
C ALA A 93 9.88 16.72 -2.86
N ASP A 94 10.72 17.44 -3.61
CA ASP A 94 11.28 18.71 -3.14
C ASP A 94 10.26 19.87 -3.28
N GLU A 95 10.67 21.06 -2.83
CA GLU A 95 9.84 22.27 -2.90
C GLU A 95 9.50 22.73 -4.33
N ASN A 96 10.15 22.17 -5.35
CA ASN A 96 9.88 22.43 -6.76
C ASN A 96 9.03 21.32 -7.38
N GLY A 97 8.64 20.32 -6.60
CA GLY A 97 7.86 19.19 -7.05
C GLY A 97 8.68 18.09 -7.75
N ASN A 98 10.01 18.12 -7.64
CA ASN A 98 10.85 17.05 -8.19
C ASN A 98 10.79 15.83 -7.25
N ILE A 99 10.40 14.71 -7.79
CA ILE A 99 10.28 13.46 -7.05
C ILE A 99 11.67 12.87 -6.76
N ALA A 100 11.85 12.34 -5.56
CA ALA A 100 13.10 11.74 -5.14
C ALA A 100 13.50 10.56 -6.04
N PRO A 101 14.76 10.46 -6.46
CA PRO A 101 15.20 9.33 -7.27
C PRO A 101 15.23 8.04 -6.43
N VAL A 102 15.06 6.89 -7.08
CA VAL A 102 15.10 5.55 -6.44
C VAL A 102 16.40 5.33 -5.64
N THR A 103 17.47 6.04 -5.97
CA THR A 103 18.74 5.98 -5.26
C THR A 103 18.77 6.80 -3.97
N TYR A 104 17.73 7.56 -3.67
CA TYR A 104 17.63 8.32 -2.42
C TYR A 104 17.36 7.37 -1.25
N GLU A 105 18.35 7.20 -0.37
CA GLU A 105 18.31 6.17 0.69
C GLU A 105 17.18 6.36 1.71
N ALA A 106 16.66 7.57 1.87
CA ALA A 106 15.50 7.86 2.71
C ALA A 106 14.16 7.81 1.92
N GLY A 107 14.20 7.49 0.63
CA GLY A 107 13.03 7.39 -0.23
C GLY A 107 12.26 6.07 -0.01
N PHE A 108 10.99 6.12 -0.34
CA PHE A 108 10.12 4.94 -0.21
C PHE A 108 10.44 3.89 -1.26
N ALA A 109 10.74 4.31 -2.49
CA ALA A 109 11.19 3.41 -3.54
C ALA A 109 12.44 2.63 -3.12
N HIS A 110 13.45 3.32 -2.57
CA HIS A 110 14.67 2.67 -2.06
C HIS A 110 14.35 1.65 -0.97
N SER A 111 13.53 2.04 0.00
CA SER A 111 13.15 1.17 1.11
C SER A 111 12.32 -0.04 0.66
N MET A 112 11.41 0.13 -0.29
CA MET A 112 10.61 -0.96 -0.84
C MET A 112 11.48 -1.98 -1.60
N ILE A 113 12.44 -1.51 -2.38
CA ILE A 113 13.42 -2.38 -3.04
C ILE A 113 14.24 -3.14 -1.99
N LYS A 114 14.72 -2.46 -0.96
CA LYS A 114 15.58 -3.04 0.06
C LYS A 114 14.86 -4.03 0.98
N TYR A 115 13.67 -3.67 1.47
CA TYR A 115 12.96 -4.42 2.51
C TYR A 115 11.92 -5.40 1.98
N PHE A 116 11.56 -5.33 0.70
CA PHE A 116 10.65 -6.26 0.08
C PHE A 116 11.24 -6.94 -1.14
N TYR A 117 11.53 -6.18 -2.20
CA TYR A 117 11.94 -6.75 -3.49
C TYR A 117 13.17 -7.67 -3.37
N TYR A 118 14.25 -7.19 -2.76
CA TYR A 118 15.47 -7.98 -2.61
C TYR A 118 15.40 -9.03 -1.50
N GLN A 119 14.35 -9.04 -0.68
CA GLN A 119 14.13 -10.09 0.30
C GLN A 119 13.47 -11.33 -0.31
N ILE A 120 12.86 -11.20 -1.49
CA ILE A 120 12.31 -12.34 -2.24
C ILE A 120 13.43 -13.02 -3.01
N ASP A 121 13.46 -14.36 -2.99
CA ASP A 121 14.42 -15.17 -3.76
C ASP A 121 14.34 -14.78 -5.24
N GLU A 122 15.50 -14.64 -5.90
CA GLU A 122 15.60 -14.16 -7.28
C GLU A 122 14.69 -14.92 -8.26
N LYS A 123 14.64 -16.25 -8.11
CA LYS A 123 13.81 -17.14 -8.95
C LYS A 123 12.29 -16.98 -8.77
N LEU A 124 11.87 -16.36 -7.68
CA LEU A 124 10.45 -16.15 -7.33
C LEU A 124 9.99 -14.71 -7.54
N ARG A 125 10.94 -13.80 -7.66
CA ARG A 125 10.76 -12.36 -7.71
C ARG A 125 10.08 -11.90 -8.99
N MET A 126 9.24 -10.87 -8.90
CA MET A 126 8.73 -10.19 -10.08
C MET A 126 9.88 -9.54 -10.88
N PRO A 127 9.75 -9.41 -12.21
CA PRO A 127 10.68 -8.61 -13.01
C PRO A 127 10.72 -7.15 -12.51
N MET A 128 11.87 -6.48 -12.61
CA MET A 128 12.01 -5.10 -12.13
C MET A 128 11.09 -4.12 -12.88
N GLU A 129 10.76 -4.39 -14.13
CA GLU A 129 9.78 -3.62 -14.91
C GLU A 129 8.36 -3.68 -14.36
N ASN A 130 8.06 -4.64 -13.49
CA ASN A 130 6.78 -4.75 -12.78
C ASN A 130 6.80 -4.02 -11.42
N VAL A 131 7.90 -3.35 -11.08
CA VAL A 131 8.02 -2.57 -9.85
C VAL A 131 7.96 -1.09 -10.21
N HIS A 132 6.86 -0.46 -9.86
CA HIS A 132 6.51 0.89 -10.29
C HIS A 132 6.64 1.87 -9.13
N PHE A 133 7.29 2.99 -9.40
CA PHE A 133 7.43 4.11 -8.47
C PHE A 133 6.97 5.39 -9.12
N PRO A 134 6.42 6.36 -8.36
CA PRO A 134 6.24 7.72 -8.87
C PRO A 134 7.58 8.31 -9.30
N THR A 135 7.63 8.90 -10.48
CA THR A 135 8.80 9.63 -11.01
C THR A 135 8.33 10.93 -11.66
N ASN A 136 9.25 11.85 -11.92
CA ASN A 136 8.93 13.10 -12.61
C ASN A 136 8.32 12.87 -14.01
N GLU A 137 8.66 11.75 -14.63
CA GLU A 137 8.20 11.39 -15.98
C GLU A 137 6.80 10.78 -15.97
N ASN A 138 6.47 9.99 -14.94
CA ASN A 138 5.23 9.19 -14.94
C ASN A 138 4.14 9.68 -14.00
N ILE A 139 4.42 10.62 -13.11
CA ILE A 139 3.47 11.01 -12.04
C ILE A 139 2.10 11.46 -12.56
N LYS A 140 2.06 12.12 -13.74
CA LYS A 140 0.82 12.59 -14.34
C LYS A 140 -0.07 11.46 -14.87
N ASP A 141 0.54 10.34 -15.22
CA ASP A 141 -0.13 9.17 -15.79
C ASP A 141 -0.08 7.96 -14.84
N TYR A 142 0.37 8.14 -13.59
CA TYR A 142 0.62 7.04 -12.67
C TYR A 142 -0.63 6.19 -12.39
N SER A 143 -1.77 6.83 -12.16
CA SER A 143 -3.06 6.14 -12.01
C SER A 143 -3.49 5.42 -13.29
N LYS A 144 -3.19 5.99 -14.46
CA LYS A 144 -3.47 5.35 -15.74
C LYS A 144 -2.62 4.08 -15.92
N ILE A 145 -1.34 4.11 -15.54
CA ILE A 145 -0.46 2.92 -15.59
C ILE A 145 -1.05 1.79 -14.75
N ILE A 146 -1.56 2.08 -13.54
CA ILE A 146 -2.24 1.10 -12.69
C ILE A 146 -3.45 0.50 -13.42
N ASN A 147 -4.32 1.34 -13.97
CA ASN A 147 -5.55 0.92 -14.65
C ASN A 147 -5.30 0.17 -15.97
N ASP A 148 -4.22 0.47 -16.67
CA ASP A 148 -3.86 -0.21 -17.93
C ASP A 148 -3.35 -1.65 -17.69
N ILE A 149 -2.81 -1.93 -16.50
CA ILE A 149 -2.30 -3.27 -16.14
C ILE A 149 -3.44 -4.18 -15.65
N THR A 150 -4.40 -3.61 -14.93
CA THR A 150 -5.55 -4.35 -14.40
C THR A 150 -6.86 -3.64 -14.74
N GLU A 151 -7.83 -4.36 -15.26
CA GLU A 151 -9.17 -3.82 -15.47
C GLU A 151 -9.81 -3.44 -14.12
N GLY A 152 -9.96 -2.13 -13.87
CA GLY A 152 -10.65 -1.62 -12.69
C GLY A 152 -9.79 -1.32 -11.47
N GLY A 153 -8.47 -1.26 -11.62
CA GLY A 153 -7.54 -0.85 -10.57
C GLY A 153 -6.81 -2.01 -9.88
N ALA A 154 -6.12 -1.72 -8.78
CA ALA A 154 -5.31 -2.72 -8.08
C ALA A 154 -6.16 -3.77 -7.36
N ASP A 155 -5.66 -5.02 -7.33
CA ASP A 155 -6.28 -6.12 -6.58
C ASP A 155 -6.28 -5.87 -5.08
N ILE A 156 -5.25 -5.19 -4.58
CA ILE A 156 -5.14 -4.76 -3.20
C ILE A 156 -4.36 -3.46 -3.07
N ALA A 157 -4.83 -2.57 -2.21
CA ALA A 157 -4.09 -1.41 -1.75
C ALA A 157 -3.95 -1.46 -0.23
N SER A 158 -2.74 -1.24 0.25
CA SER A 158 -2.44 -1.12 1.67
C SER A 158 -1.93 0.29 1.92
N THR A 159 -2.66 1.03 2.72
CA THR A 159 -2.32 2.39 3.12
C THR A 159 -2.49 2.56 4.62
N SER A 160 -1.86 3.57 5.19
CA SER A 160 -2.01 3.90 6.61
C SER A 160 -2.14 5.40 6.80
N PRO A 161 -2.84 5.84 7.87
CA PRO A 161 -2.84 7.24 8.23
C PRO A 161 -1.44 7.63 8.73
N GLY A 162 -0.91 8.73 8.20
CA GLY A 162 0.33 9.29 8.68
C GLY A 162 0.17 9.99 10.03
N TRP A 163 1.26 10.54 10.53
CA TRP A 163 1.32 11.20 11.85
C TRP A 163 0.29 12.31 12.06
N ALA A 164 0.01 13.10 11.02
CA ALA A 164 -0.99 14.16 11.05
C ALA A 164 -2.43 13.67 10.79
N GLY A 165 -2.64 12.37 10.58
CA GLY A 165 -3.94 11.79 10.23
C GLY A 165 -4.29 11.89 8.75
N HIS A 166 -3.31 12.20 7.90
CA HIS A 166 -3.48 12.15 6.45
C HIS A 166 -3.51 10.71 5.93
N MET A 167 -4.05 10.55 4.74
CA MET A 167 -3.97 9.32 3.96
C MET A 167 -3.21 9.62 2.68
N ALA A 168 -2.19 8.81 2.36
CA ALA A 168 -1.37 8.97 1.15
C ALA A 168 -0.85 10.41 0.94
N PHE A 169 -0.35 11.05 2.01
CA PHE A 169 0.09 12.45 2.06
C PHE A 169 -0.96 13.52 1.71
N VAL A 170 -2.22 13.16 1.63
CA VAL A 170 -3.32 14.14 1.50
C VAL A 170 -3.71 14.63 2.88
N ASP A 171 -3.20 15.79 3.27
CA ASP A 171 -3.52 16.41 4.54
C ASP A 171 -4.93 17.03 4.54
N PRO A 172 -5.64 16.98 5.67
CA PRO A 172 -6.96 17.63 5.81
C PRO A 172 -6.82 19.14 5.95
N ILE A 173 -6.29 19.80 4.93
CA ILE A 173 -6.17 21.27 4.86
C ILE A 173 -7.45 21.88 4.26
N PRO A 174 -7.71 23.20 4.51
CA PRO A 174 -8.94 23.84 4.07
C PRO A 174 -9.23 23.71 2.58
N GLU A 175 -8.19 23.66 1.74
CA GLU A 175 -8.28 23.52 0.29
C GLU A 175 -8.88 22.17 -0.14
N PHE A 176 -8.72 21.12 0.66
CA PHE A 176 -9.24 19.77 0.39
C PHE A 176 -10.53 19.48 1.17
N ILE A 177 -10.80 20.23 2.28
CA ILE A 177 -12.01 20.03 3.07
C ILE A 177 -13.22 20.53 2.30
N GLY A 178 -14.09 19.60 1.89
CA GLY A 178 -15.34 19.92 1.20
C GLY A 178 -15.20 20.11 -0.32
N SER A 179 -14.03 19.89 -0.90
CA SER A 179 -13.91 19.73 -2.34
C SER A 179 -14.60 18.41 -2.72
N GLY A 180 -15.60 18.46 -3.59
CA GLY A 180 -16.28 17.27 -4.11
C GLY A 180 -15.44 16.50 -5.13
N ASP A 181 -14.30 17.06 -5.52
CA ASP A 181 -13.35 16.49 -6.48
C ASP A 181 -12.03 16.24 -5.77
N ILE A 182 -11.76 14.98 -5.52
CA ILE A 182 -10.42 14.46 -5.20
C ILE A 182 -9.94 13.74 -6.47
N GLU A 183 -9.85 14.46 -7.58
CA GLU A 183 -9.15 14.00 -8.77
C GLU A 183 -7.80 14.69 -8.92
#